data_cd01fd61957e6e6b449d8fa7bb3b8dc1
#
_entry.id   cd01fd61957e6e6b449d8fa7bb3b8dc1
#
_cell.length_a   1.000
_cell.length_b   1.000
_cell.length_c   1.000
_cell.angle_alpha   90.00
_cell.angle_beta   90.00
_cell.angle_gamma   90.00
#
_symmetry.space_group_name_H-M   'P 1'
#
loop_
_entity.id
_entity.type
_entity.pdbx_description
1 polymer ?
#
loop_
_entity_poly.entity_id
_entity_poly.type
_entity_poly.pdbx_seq_one_letter_code
_entity_poly.pdbx_strand_id
1 'polypeptide(L)'
;LLQPRPLKXXXXIKNKGLDEVVKVALKSHESQPLDYDHRLEGALSEIGKVTGFTNRFEQIKVFEGDKLLLAGETDKALNQQLHTDNSQADLSAKQLAEIEEIVSITEKLMADDRESIIVNERYDLIGHIVQLCVTQTETGKINLTDRIDQIITHKWLGLPIFVFVMWLVYFISIQTVGTAATDWLNDVFFGQWLPDLIANGMNALAVTPWVQDLVLNGVVAGIGAILGFVPQIFVLFLLLGILEDSGYMARVAFVMDRIFRRFGLSGKSFIPMLIASGCGVPGIMATRTIEQERDRKITIMVTTFMPCSAKLPIIALVSGAFFPHASWVAPSAYFLGMSMIILSGIILKKTRMFSGDTSAFIMELPAYHLPYAITVLKYAFDRAFSFVKRAGTIIFAMNVLIWFTSNYNWTLAHVDASQSILADVGKVVAVIFAPLGFGEWRATVATITGLIAKETIVGTMGVLFAHNSSDSHQLWSAVQATYTPLSAYSLLVFNLLCAPCVAAISTIYKEMGDVRWTLRAVGFQTLVAYSMSFIIYQLGSLFSSQNFDVFSLLALIVLSVGLYFIFRKGKGLTYELS
;
A
#
# COMPACT_ATOMS: atom_id res chain seq x y z
N LEU A 1 32.04 -39.08 7.75
CA LEU A 1 32.65 -38.33 8.86
C LEU A 1 33.20 -37.01 8.34
N LEU A 2 32.31 -36.01 8.22
CA LEU A 2 32.67 -34.63 7.89
C LEU A 2 33.27 -33.98 9.14
N GLN A 3 34.58 -33.76 9.15
CA GLN A 3 35.17 -32.88 10.15
C GLN A 3 34.55 -31.46 9.96
N PRO A 4 33.96 -30.90 10.99
CA PRO A 4 33.40 -29.55 10.86
C PRO A 4 34.53 -28.53 10.69
N ARG A 5 34.79 -28.11 9.46
CA ARG A 5 35.56 -26.87 9.25
C ARG A 5 34.71 -25.71 9.72
N PRO A 6 35.23 -24.83 10.58
CA PRO A 6 34.46 -23.70 11.02
C PRO A 6 34.11 -22.80 9.82
N LEU A 7 32.83 -22.80 9.43
CA LEU A 7 32.31 -21.90 8.42
C LEU A 7 32.39 -20.47 8.98
N LYS A 8 33.25 -19.67 8.38
CA LYS A 8 33.33 -18.25 8.71
C LYS A 8 32.06 -17.56 8.26
N UNK A 9 31.43 -16.95 9.15
CA UNK A 9 30.19 -16.46 8.84
C UNK A 9 30.22 -15.56 7.69
N UNK A 10 29.57 -15.64 7.13
CA UNK A 10 29.48 -14.92 6.16
C UNK A 10 28.76 -13.86 6.61
N UNK A 11 29.02 -13.13 6.76
CA UNK A 11 28.44 -12.10 7.11
C UNK A 11 28.34 -11.36 5.95
N UNK A 12 27.67 -11.48 5.57
CA UNK A 12 27.38 -10.93 4.44
C UNK A 12 27.45 -9.54 4.49
N ILE A 13 26.66 -8.88 5.38
CA ILE A 13 26.58 -7.43 5.64
C ILE A 13 27.99 -6.80 5.77
N LYS A 14 28.95 -7.56 6.25
CA LYS A 14 30.34 -7.06 6.44
C LYS A 14 31.28 -7.46 5.29
N ASN A 15 30.76 -7.99 4.22
CA ASN A 15 31.55 -8.51 3.07
C ASN A 15 32.68 -9.48 3.49
N LYS A 16 32.48 -10.22 4.59
CA LYS A 16 33.47 -11.17 5.08
C LYS A 16 33.08 -12.59 4.68
N GLY A 17 34.00 -13.30 4.07
CA GLY A 17 33.87 -14.72 3.74
C GLY A 17 33.13 -15.00 2.42
N LEU A 18 32.69 -14.00 1.67
CA LEU A 18 31.95 -14.19 0.40
C LEU A 18 32.80 -14.90 -0.66
N ASP A 19 34.06 -14.51 -0.80
CA ASP A 19 35.00 -15.18 -1.75
C ASP A 19 35.21 -16.65 -1.40
N GLU A 20 35.18 -16.96 -0.09
CA GLU A 20 35.36 -18.34 0.39
C GLU A 20 34.10 -19.18 0.09
N VAL A 21 32.91 -18.61 0.20
CA VAL A 21 31.65 -19.24 -0.19
C VAL A 21 31.67 -19.57 -1.69
N VAL A 22 32.05 -18.60 -2.53
CA VAL A 22 32.15 -18.81 -3.99
C VAL A 22 33.15 -19.91 -4.32
N LYS A 23 34.34 -19.91 -3.66
CA LYS A 23 35.37 -20.96 -3.86
C LYS A 23 34.88 -22.35 -3.45
N VAL A 24 34.09 -22.44 -2.37
CA VAL A 24 33.55 -23.72 -1.91
C VAL A 24 32.43 -24.17 -2.87
N ALA A 25 31.57 -23.26 -3.30
CA ALA A 25 30.49 -23.56 -4.26
C ALA A 25 31.04 -24.08 -5.58
N LEU A 26 32.11 -23.44 -6.10
CA LEU A 26 32.80 -23.91 -7.33
C LEU A 26 33.48 -25.26 -7.19
N LYS A 27 33.79 -25.69 -5.97
CA LYS A 27 34.42 -27.00 -5.66
C LYS A 27 33.40 -28.02 -5.18
N SER A 28 32.09 -27.69 -5.18
CA SER A 28 31.10 -28.63 -4.70
C SER A 28 31.04 -29.86 -5.61
N HIS A 29 31.15 -31.04 -5.02
CA HIS A 29 30.90 -32.31 -5.69
C HIS A 29 29.45 -32.72 -5.52
N GLU A 30 28.98 -33.65 -6.31
CA GLU A 30 27.65 -34.22 -6.16
C GLU A 30 27.43 -34.66 -4.71
N SER A 31 26.47 -34.05 -4.05
CA SER A 31 26.07 -34.45 -2.71
C SER A 31 25.17 -35.69 -2.80
N GLN A 32 25.27 -36.57 -1.81
CA GLN A 32 24.28 -37.63 -1.70
C GLN A 32 22.88 -37.00 -1.50
N PRO A 33 21.85 -37.54 -2.14
CA PRO A 33 20.50 -37.05 -1.94
C PRO A 33 20.09 -37.18 -0.48
N LEU A 34 19.34 -36.22 0.01
CA LEU A 34 18.80 -36.24 1.37
C LEU A 34 17.71 -37.31 1.44
N ASP A 35 17.76 -38.20 2.41
CA ASP A 35 16.71 -39.16 2.66
C ASP A 35 15.61 -38.53 3.50
N TYR A 36 14.41 -38.45 2.94
CA TYR A 36 13.18 -38.02 3.60
C TYR A 36 12.45 -39.23 4.24
N ASP A 37 11.32 -38.98 4.88
CA ASP A 37 10.45 -40.06 5.37
C ASP A 37 10.16 -41.06 4.24
N HIS A 38 10.17 -42.36 4.57
CA HIS A 38 9.99 -43.45 3.61
C HIS A 38 8.68 -43.35 2.81
N ARG A 39 7.64 -42.73 3.37
CA ARG A 39 6.36 -42.50 2.69
C ARG A 39 6.50 -41.47 1.56
N LEU A 40 7.22 -40.38 1.83
CA LEU A 40 7.53 -39.36 0.83
C LEU A 40 8.49 -39.93 -0.24
N GLU A 41 9.52 -40.68 0.18
CA GLU A 41 10.46 -41.33 -0.77
C GLU A 41 9.72 -42.26 -1.74
N GLY A 42 8.75 -43.04 -1.22
CA GLY A 42 7.90 -43.87 -2.04
C GLY A 42 7.13 -43.10 -3.09
N ALA A 43 6.51 -41.99 -2.67
CA ALA A 43 5.76 -41.10 -3.56
C ALA A 43 6.64 -40.47 -4.65
N LEU A 44 7.83 -39.97 -4.26
CA LEU A 44 8.78 -39.37 -5.22
C LEU A 44 9.28 -40.41 -6.24
N SER A 45 9.54 -41.65 -5.80
CA SER A 45 9.94 -42.74 -6.69
C SER A 45 8.83 -43.10 -7.69
N GLU A 46 7.56 -43.14 -7.24
CA GLU A 46 6.41 -43.38 -8.12
C GLU A 46 6.21 -42.25 -9.13
N ILE A 47 6.31 -41.00 -8.68
CA ILE A 47 6.27 -39.81 -9.57
C ILE A 47 7.38 -39.91 -10.63
N GLY A 48 8.59 -40.32 -10.23
CA GLY A 48 9.68 -40.55 -11.16
C GLY A 48 9.37 -41.57 -12.24
N LYS A 49 8.67 -42.68 -11.88
CA LYS A 49 8.24 -43.70 -12.83
C LYS A 49 7.16 -43.22 -13.80
N VAL A 50 6.19 -42.42 -13.31
CA VAL A 50 5.09 -41.87 -14.09
C VAL A 50 5.58 -40.81 -15.07
N THR A 51 6.48 -39.92 -14.62
CA THR A 51 6.98 -38.77 -15.41
C THR A 51 8.21 -39.10 -16.26
N GLY A 52 8.97 -40.15 -15.88
CA GLY A 52 10.25 -40.46 -16.47
C GLY A 52 11.41 -39.58 -15.94
N PHE A 53 11.16 -38.72 -14.96
CA PHE A 53 12.18 -37.83 -14.37
C PHE A 53 13.11 -38.64 -13.44
N THR A 54 14.38 -38.67 -13.80
CA THR A 54 15.42 -39.31 -12.99
C THR A 54 16.00 -38.37 -11.93
N ASN A 55 15.86 -37.06 -12.15
CA ASN A 55 16.37 -36.03 -11.25
C ASN A 55 15.41 -35.84 -10.07
N ARG A 56 15.93 -36.04 -8.86
CA ARG A 56 15.15 -35.90 -7.62
C ARG A 56 14.57 -34.49 -7.44
N PHE A 57 15.27 -33.45 -7.87
CA PHE A 57 14.76 -32.07 -7.80
C PHE A 57 13.47 -31.93 -8.62
N GLU A 58 13.44 -32.50 -9.82
CA GLU A 58 12.25 -32.46 -10.69
C GLU A 58 11.09 -33.24 -10.07
N GLN A 59 11.35 -34.41 -9.47
CA GLN A 59 10.36 -35.22 -8.76
C GLN A 59 9.72 -34.43 -7.60
N ILE A 60 10.56 -33.73 -6.80
CA ILE A 60 10.08 -32.87 -5.70
C ILE A 60 9.23 -31.72 -6.25
N LYS A 61 9.66 -31.08 -7.31
CA LYS A 61 8.93 -29.95 -7.94
C LYS A 61 7.58 -30.40 -8.51
N VAL A 62 7.52 -31.58 -9.09
CA VAL A 62 6.24 -32.17 -9.57
C VAL A 62 5.33 -32.46 -8.36
N PHE A 63 5.87 -33.02 -7.29
CA PHE A 63 5.12 -33.28 -6.05
C PHE A 63 4.57 -31.97 -5.46
N GLU A 64 5.38 -30.88 -5.41
CA GLU A 64 4.97 -29.54 -4.95
C GLU A 64 3.90 -28.89 -5.85
N GLY A 65 3.71 -29.39 -7.07
CA GLY A 65 2.72 -28.86 -8.03
C GLY A 65 3.24 -27.66 -8.81
N ASP A 66 4.53 -27.63 -9.12
CA ASP A 66 5.14 -26.53 -9.88
C ASP A 66 4.54 -26.44 -11.29
N LYS A 67 3.85 -25.32 -11.56
CA LYS A 67 3.09 -25.09 -12.80
C LYS A 67 3.98 -25.03 -14.04
N LEU A 68 5.22 -24.60 -13.90
CA LEU A 68 6.15 -24.50 -15.03
C LEU A 68 6.57 -25.89 -15.54
N LEU A 69 6.83 -26.81 -14.61
CA LEU A 69 7.16 -28.19 -14.95
C LEU A 69 5.95 -28.98 -15.42
N LEU A 70 4.77 -28.75 -14.81
CA LEU A 70 3.53 -29.44 -15.16
C LEU A 70 2.96 -28.99 -16.52
N ALA A 71 3.20 -27.72 -16.92
CA ALA A 71 2.70 -27.14 -18.18
C ALA A 71 3.69 -27.27 -19.34
N GLY A 72 4.88 -27.81 -19.14
CA GLY A 72 5.92 -27.90 -20.17
C GLY A 72 6.50 -26.54 -20.62
N GLU A 73 6.13 -25.47 -19.95
CA GLU A 73 6.60 -24.09 -20.26
C GLU A 73 7.91 -23.76 -19.54
N THR A 74 8.95 -24.57 -19.74
CA THR A 74 10.29 -24.20 -19.28
C THR A 74 10.88 -23.15 -20.22
N ASP A 75 11.26 -22.03 -19.65
CA ASP A 75 11.85 -20.90 -20.37
C ASP A 75 13.08 -21.39 -21.19
N LYS A 76 13.02 -21.22 -22.51
CA LYS A 76 14.08 -21.62 -23.45
C LYS A 76 15.45 -21.03 -23.09
N ALA A 77 15.46 -19.92 -22.37
CA ALA A 77 16.70 -19.26 -21.91
C ALA A 77 17.34 -20.00 -20.73
N LEU A 78 16.57 -20.68 -19.88
CA LEU A 78 17.08 -21.43 -18.74
C LEU A 78 17.66 -22.79 -19.17
N ASN A 79 17.04 -23.43 -20.17
CA ASN A 79 17.49 -24.72 -20.71
C ASN A 79 18.82 -24.60 -21.47
N GLN A 80 19.12 -23.45 -22.08
CA GLN A 80 20.41 -23.21 -22.75
C GLN A 80 21.58 -23.05 -21.77
N GLN A 81 21.30 -22.63 -20.54
CA GLN A 81 22.35 -22.44 -19.51
C GLN A 81 22.67 -23.68 -18.68
N LEU A 82 21.75 -24.66 -18.63
CA LEU A 82 21.87 -25.82 -17.75
C LEU A 82 22.37 -27.09 -18.42
N HIS A 83 22.68 -27.09 -19.73
CA HIS A 83 23.20 -28.25 -20.48
C HIS A 83 22.42 -29.56 -20.23
N THR A 84 21.13 -29.49 -19.92
CA THR A 84 20.32 -30.69 -19.73
C THR A 84 19.69 -31.09 -21.07
N ASP A 85 20.13 -32.23 -21.57
CA ASP A 85 19.56 -32.88 -22.76
C ASP A 85 18.10 -33.26 -22.52
N ASN A 86 17.27 -32.79 -23.41
CA ASN A 86 15.93 -33.28 -23.77
C ASN A 86 15.07 -33.92 -22.66
N SER A 87 14.34 -33.11 -21.92
CA SER A 87 13.10 -33.59 -21.33
C SER A 87 12.01 -32.53 -21.39
N GLN A 88 11.51 -32.24 -22.60
CA GLN A 88 10.20 -31.68 -22.81
C GLN A 88 9.20 -32.83 -22.66
N ALA A 89 8.87 -33.16 -21.42
CA ALA A 89 7.77 -34.08 -21.17
C ALA A 89 6.49 -33.25 -21.05
N ASP A 90 5.80 -33.02 -22.16
CA ASP A 90 4.38 -32.67 -22.14
C ASP A 90 3.65 -33.82 -21.45
N LEU A 91 3.40 -33.67 -20.13
CA LEU A 91 2.71 -34.68 -19.35
C LEU A 91 1.27 -34.82 -19.85
N SER A 92 0.89 -36.04 -20.21
CA SER A 92 -0.47 -36.32 -20.66
C SER A 92 -1.46 -36.12 -19.51
N ALA A 93 -2.71 -35.82 -19.84
CA ALA A 93 -3.79 -35.67 -18.86
C ALA A 93 -3.93 -36.89 -17.94
N LYS A 94 -3.59 -38.10 -18.45
CA LYS A 94 -3.61 -39.33 -17.66
C LYS A 94 -2.49 -39.36 -16.61
N GLN A 95 -1.29 -38.95 -17.00
CA GLN A 95 -0.14 -38.85 -16.07
C GLN A 95 -0.38 -37.79 -14.98
N LEU A 96 -0.96 -36.64 -15.34
CA LEU A 96 -1.34 -35.62 -14.38
C LEU A 96 -2.35 -36.12 -13.35
N ALA A 97 -3.35 -36.88 -13.77
CA ALA A 97 -4.33 -37.49 -12.88
C ALA A 97 -3.70 -38.53 -11.93
N GLU A 98 -2.74 -39.31 -12.44
CA GLU A 98 -2.02 -40.31 -11.66
C GLU A 98 -1.09 -39.65 -10.62
N ILE A 99 -0.42 -38.56 -11.00
CA ILE A 99 0.41 -37.74 -10.08
C ILE A 99 -0.47 -37.18 -8.94
N GLU A 100 -1.63 -36.60 -9.29
CA GLU A 100 -2.53 -36.01 -8.30
C GLU A 100 -3.08 -37.07 -7.33
N GLU A 101 -3.30 -38.31 -7.81
CA GLU A 101 -3.68 -39.44 -6.96
C GLU A 101 -2.56 -39.79 -5.97
N ILE A 102 -1.33 -39.93 -6.45
CA ILE A 102 -0.13 -40.21 -5.59
C ILE A 102 0.00 -39.12 -4.51
N VAL A 103 -0.10 -37.84 -4.91
CA VAL A 103 0.01 -36.68 -3.99
C VAL A 103 -1.11 -36.75 -2.95
N SER A 104 -2.36 -36.96 -3.37
CA SER A 104 -3.53 -37.03 -2.48
C SER A 104 -3.41 -38.15 -1.44
N ILE A 105 -2.89 -39.31 -1.85
CA ILE A 105 -2.64 -40.44 -0.93
C ILE A 105 -1.57 -40.04 0.09
N THR A 106 -0.49 -39.38 -0.35
CA THR A 106 0.63 -38.98 0.51
C THR A 106 0.18 -37.90 1.50
N GLU A 107 -0.61 -36.92 1.06
CA GLU A 107 -1.21 -35.88 1.91
C GLU A 107 -2.07 -36.50 3.04
N LYS A 108 -2.86 -37.50 2.71
CA LYS A 108 -3.68 -38.21 3.72
C LYS A 108 -2.83 -39.05 4.68
N LEU A 109 -1.75 -39.67 4.18
CA LEU A 109 -0.85 -40.50 5.01
C LEU A 109 0.01 -39.65 5.95
N MET A 110 0.40 -38.46 5.53
CA MET A 110 1.24 -37.55 6.31
C MET A 110 0.41 -36.48 7.05
N ALA A 111 -0.89 -36.42 6.81
CA ALA A 111 -1.86 -35.49 7.42
C ALA A 111 -1.45 -34.01 7.23
N ASP A 112 -0.90 -33.68 6.07
CA ASP A 112 -0.44 -32.32 5.74
C ASP A 112 -0.54 -32.08 4.22
N ASP A 113 -0.50 -30.83 3.79
CA ASP A 113 -0.55 -30.48 2.36
C ASP A 113 0.83 -30.65 1.71
N ARG A 114 0.85 -30.80 0.39
CA ARG A 114 2.04 -31.12 -0.42
C ARG A 114 3.23 -30.17 -0.20
N GLU A 115 2.98 -28.85 -0.07
CA GLU A 115 4.04 -27.86 0.17
C GLU A 115 4.60 -27.99 1.59
N SER A 116 3.71 -28.16 2.58
CA SER A 116 4.08 -28.31 3.99
C SER A 116 4.86 -29.61 4.24
N ILE A 117 4.50 -30.70 3.60
CA ILE A 117 5.22 -32.00 3.71
C ILE A 117 6.71 -31.81 3.38
N ILE A 118 7.00 -31.24 2.22
CA ILE A 118 8.39 -31.03 1.78
C ILE A 118 9.13 -30.07 2.73
N VAL A 119 8.46 -29.00 3.14
CA VAL A 119 9.06 -27.99 4.05
C VAL A 119 9.34 -28.62 5.42
N ASN A 120 8.40 -29.37 5.98
CA ASN A 120 8.54 -30.03 7.28
C ASN A 120 9.68 -31.06 7.27
N GLU A 121 9.76 -31.90 6.25
CA GLU A 121 10.85 -32.87 6.08
C GLU A 121 12.23 -32.18 6.06
N ARG A 122 12.34 -31.06 5.33
CA ARG A 122 13.58 -30.26 5.31
C ARG A 122 13.91 -29.70 6.70
N TYR A 123 12.91 -29.18 7.41
CA TYR A 123 13.12 -28.62 8.76
C TYR A 123 13.44 -29.68 9.79
N ASP A 124 12.85 -30.86 9.69
CA ASP A 124 13.17 -31.99 10.57
C ASP A 124 14.61 -32.44 10.38
N LEU A 125 15.06 -32.56 9.14
CA LEU A 125 16.47 -32.88 8.84
C LEU A 125 17.41 -31.77 9.37
N ILE A 126 17.08 -30.50 9.11
CA ILE A 126 17.86 -29.35 9.62
C ILE A 126 17.90 -29.40 11.16
N GLY A 127 16.78 -29.65 11.80
CA GLY A 127 16.67 -29.78 13.26
C GLY A 127 17.56 -30.85 13.81
N HIS A 128 17.58 -32.03 13.18
CA HIS A 128 18.45 -33.12 13.55
C HIS A 128 19.94 -32.76 13.40
N ILE A 129 20.32 -32.14 12.30
CA ILE A 129 21.69 -31.68 12.06
C ILE A 129 22.10 -30.62 13.11
N VAL A 130 21.21 -29.66 13.39
CA VAL A 130 21.42 -28.59 14.37
C VAL A 130 21.67 -29.21 15.77
N GLN A 131 20.84 -30.17 16.17
CA GLN A 131 21.03 -30.86 17.47
C GLN A 131 22.39 -31.55 17.58
N LEU A 132 22.89 -32.11 16.49
CA LEU A 132 24.19 -32.82 16.48
C LEU A 132 25.39 -31.86 16.42
N CYS A 133 25.22 -30.70 15.76
CA CYS A 133 26.33 -29.80 15.40
C CYS A 133 26.40 -28.52 16.21
N VAL A 134 25.27 -28.07 16.79
CA VAL A 134 25.19 -26.78 17.49
C VAL A 134 25.18 -27.01 19.00
N THR A 135 26.28 -26.69 19.67
CA THR A 135 26.31 -26.62 21.13
C THR A 135 26.06 -25.17 21.57
N GLN A 136 24.92 -24.92 22.19
CA GLN A 136 24.63 -23.63 22.78
C GLN A 136 25.46 -23.41 24.03
N THR A 137 26.48 -22.56 23.93
CA THR A 137 27.43 -22.30 25.02
C THR A 137 26.83 -21.38 26.11
N GLU A 138 25.72 -20.70 25.83
CA GLU A 138 25.12 -19.75 26.78
C GLU A 138 23.60 -19.99 26.93
N THR A 139 23.25 -21.02 27.68
CA THR A 139 21.90 -21.24 28.16
C THR A 139 21.68 -20.39 29.41
N GLY A 140 20.88 -19.32 29.31
CA GLY A 140 20.40 -18.58 30.46
C GLY A 140 20.65 -17.08 30.50
N LYS A 141 21.42 -16.51 29.59
CA LYS A 141 21.55 -15.06 29.50
C LYS A 141 20.45 -14.50 28.59
N ILE A 142 19.49 -13.82 29.18
CA ILE A 142 18.48 -13.06 28.42
C ILE A 142 19.23 -11.99 27.62
N ASN A 143 19.21 -12.11 26.32
CA ASN A 143 19.81 -11.12 25.41
C ASN A 143 19.10 -9.75 25.56
N LEU A 144 19.82 -8.68 25.25
CA LEU A 144 19.23 -7.32 25.24
C LEU A 144 17.98 -7.29 24.36
N THR A 145 18.00 -7.99 23.23
CA THR A 145 16.85 -8.13 22.34
C THR A 145 15.64 -8.70 23.08
N ASP A 146 15.82 -9.77 23.86
CA ASP A 146 14.72 -10.43 24.59
C ASP A 146 14.10 -9.52 25.65
N ARG A 147 14.93 -8.72 26.33
CA ARG A 147 14.45 -7.72 27.32
C ARG A 147 13.63 -6.63 26.66
N ILE A 148 14.08 -6.12 25.54
CA ILE A 148 13.36 -5.09 24.75
C ILE A 148 12.04 -5.70 24.24
N ASP A 149 12.08 -6.93 23.76
CA ASP A 149 10.90 -7.63 23.22
C ASP A 149 9.83 -7.87 24.28
N GLN A 150 10.22 -8.18 25.54
CA GLN A 150 9.25 -8.32 26.65
C GLN A 150 8.39 -7.04 26.83
N ILE A 151 8.95 -5.87 26.52
CA ILE A 151 8.24 -4.58 26.65
C ILE A 151 7.48 -4.26 25.35
N ILE A 152 8.16 -4.35 24.19
CA ILE A 152 7.60 -3.92 22.89
C ILE A 152 6.51 -4.88 22.40
N THR A 153 6.66 -6.20 22.63
CA THR A 153 5.66 -7.19 22.21
C THR A 153 4.61 -7.47 23.29
N HIS A 154 4.66 -6.75 24.41
CA HIS A 154 3.69 -6.91 25.50
C HIS A 154 2.27 -6.58 25.02
N LYS A 155 1.31 -7.42 25.41
CA LYS A 155 -0.10 -7.37 24.98
C LYS A 155 -0.77 -5.98 25.12
N TRP A 156 -0.45 -5.25 26.20
CA TRP A 156 -1.05 -3.93 26.49
C TRP A 156 -0.10 -2.76 26.18
N LEU A 157 1.21 -2.93 26.36
CA LEU A 157 2.20 -1.86 26.17
C LEU A 157 2.63 -1.72 24.71
N GLY A 158 2.59 -2.79 23.92
CA GLY A 158 3.05 -2.76 22.53
C GLY A 158 2.31 -1.74 21.67
N LEU A 159 0.99 -1.64 21.82
CA LEU A 159 0.17 -0.70 21.04
C LEU A 159 0.45 0.77 21.41
N PRO A 160 0.45 1.18 22.69
CA PRO A 160 0.83 2.57 23.05
C PRO A 160 2.25 2.95 22.62
N ILE A 161 3.24 2.06 22.79
CA ILE A 161 4.63 2.30 22.35
C ILE A 161 4.65 2.53 20.85
N PHE A 162 3.96 1.68 20.10
CA PHE A 162 3.84 1.78 18.66
C PHE A 162 3.24 3.14 18.24
N VAL A 163 2.12 3.54 18.86
CA VAL A 163 1.47 4.85 18.58
C VAL A 163 2.45 5.99 18.85
N PHE A 164 3.20 5.92 19.97
CA PHE A 164 4.19 6.95 20.32
C PHE A 164 5.33 7.02 19.31
N VAL A 165 5.90 5.88 18.91
CA VAL A 165 6.99 5.82 17.91
C VAL A 165 6.52 6.40 16.56
N MET A 166 5.31 6.03 16.12
CA MET A 166 4.76 6.54 14.86
C MET A 166 4.43 8.04 14.96
N TRP A 167 3.89 8.49 16.10
CA TRP A 167 3.68 9.91 16.35
C TRP A 167 5.00 10.68 16.24
N LEU A 168 6.09 10.16 16.82
CA LEU A 168 7.41 10.78 16.76
C LEU A 168 7.92 10.86 15.30
N VAL A 169 7.78 9.77 14.53
CA VAL A 169 8.15 9.73 13.11
C VAL A 169 7.39 10.82 12.33
N TYR A 170 6.08 10.92 12.51
CA TYR A 170 5.27 11.89 11.79
C TYR A 170 5.53 13.31 12.28
N PHE A 171 5.76 13.52 13.56
CA PHE A 171 6.10 14.81 14.12
C PHE A 171 7.39 15.35 13.49
N ILE A 172 8.43 14.53 13.41
CA ILE A 172 9.71 14.92 12.82
C ILE A 172 9.57 15.14 11.30
N SER A 173 8.89 14.21 10.60
CA SER A 173 8.77 14.25 9.14
C SER A 173 7.82 15.34 8.63
N ILE A 174 6.68 15.56 9.33
CA ILE A 174 5.58 16.39 8.82
C ILE A 174 5.52 17.76 9.54
N GLN A 175 5.89 17.85 10.82
CA GLN A 175 5.72 19.09 11.58
C GLN A 175 7.01 19.87 11.85
N THR A 176 8.19 19.26 11.68
CA THR A 176 9.45 19.95 11.97
C THR A 176 10.38 19.97 10.77
N VAL A 177 11.30 19.03 10.66
CA VAL A 177 12.38 19.00 9.67
C VAL A 177 11.82 18.94 8.24
N GLY A 178 10.84 18.07 8.00
CA GLY A 178 10.27 17.91 6.66
C GLY A 178 9.54 19.16 6.19
N THR A 179 8.71 19.77 7.05
CA THR A 179 7.97 21.01 6.72
C THR A 179 8.92 22.18 6.52
N ALA A 180 9.86 22.40 7.44
CA ALA A 180 10.83 23.50 7.31
C ALA A 180 11.59 23.45 5.96
N ALA A 181 12.01 22.25 5.55
CA ALA A 181 12.70 22.07 4.25
C ALA A 181 11.74 22.26 3.06
N THR A 182 10.51 21.79 3.19
CA THR A 182 9.45 21.93 2.17
C THR A 182 9.05 23.40 2.00
N ASP A 183 8.84 24.13 3.09
CA ASP A 183 8.46 25.55 3.08
C ASP A 183 9.58 26.39 2.47
N TRP A 184 10.83 26.16 2.87
CA TRP A 184 11.96 26.83 2.25
C TRP A 184 12.02 26.61 0.74
N LEU A 185 11.81 25.34 0.32
CA LEU A 185 11.85 24.99 -1.11
C LEU A 185 10.69 25.63 -1.88
N ASN A 186 9.47 25.59 -1.32
CA ASN A 186 8.28 26.13 -1.97
C ASN A 186 8.24 27.66 -1.96
N ASP A 187 8.50 28.29 -0.81
CA ASP A 187 8.31 29.74 -0.67
C ASP A 187 9.52 30.53 -1.20
N VAL A 188 10.75 30.03 -0.95
CA VAL A 188 11.97 30.75 -1.33
C VAL A 188 12.43 30.33 -2.73
N PHE A 189 12.66 29.03 -2.97
CA PHE A 189 13.25 28.56 -4.22
C PHE A 189 12.26 28.61 -5.39
N PHE A 190 11.10 27.93 -5.25
CA PHE A 190 10.09 27.87 -6.30
C PHE A 190 9.10 29.05 -6.27
N GLY A 191 8.94 29.71 -5.13
CA GLY A 191 8.04 30.85 -4.98
C GLY A 191 8.66 32.18 -5.37
N GLN A 192 9.98 32.33 -5.21
CA GLN A 192 10.67 33.60 -5.47
C GLN A 192 11.86 33.44 -6.43
N TRP A 193 12.93 32.76 -6.02
CA TRP A 193 14.20 32.77 -6.76
C TRP A 193 14.06 32.27 -8.21
N LEU A 194 13.44 31.12 -8.42
CA LEU A 194 13.33 30.51 -9.74
C LEU A 194 12.35 31.29 -10.64
N PRO A 195 11.15 31.67 -10.18
CA PRO A 195 10.24 32.51 -10.98
C PRO A 195 10.86 33.85 -11.35
N ASP A 196 11.52 34.54 -10.40
CA ASP A 196 12.16 35.85 -10.68
C ASP A 196 13.26 35.71 -11.73
N LEU A 197 14.10 34.69 -11.62
CA LEU A 197 15.17 34.43 -12.57
C LEU A 197 14.61 34.20 -13.98
N ILE A 198 13.56 33.36 -14.08
CA ILE A 198 12.92 33.01 -15.35
C ILE A 198 12.17 34.23 -15.93
N ALA A 199 11.42 34.95 -15.09
CA ALA A 199 10.67 36.14 -15.50
C ALA A 199 11.61 37.24 -16.05
N ASN A 200 12.72 37.50 -15.36
CA ASN A 200 13.73 38.48 -15.80
C ASN A 200 14.34 38.05 -17.16
N GLY A 201 14.65 36.77 -17.31
CA GLY A 201 15.16 36.23 -18.57
C GLY A 201 14.15 36.34 -19.72
N MET A 202 12.89 36.03 -19.47
CA MET A 202 11.82 36.11 -20.48
C MET A 202 11.50 37.56 -20.85
N ASN A 203 11.55 38.47 -19.88
CA ASN A 203 11.37 39.93 -20.12
C ASN A 203 12.51 40.47 -21.00
N ALA A 204 13.75 40.04 -20.75
CA ALA A 204 14.92 40.43 -21.58
C ALA A 204 14.80 39.92 -23.01
N LEU A 205 14.11 38.77 -23.23
CA LEU A 205 13.85 38.19 -24.55
C LEU A 205 12.55 38.69 -25.20
N ALA A 206 11.83 39.62 -24.54
CA ALA A 206 10.53 40.15 -24.97
C ALA A 206 9.51 39.06 -25.31
N VAL A 207 9.47 37.99 -24.49
CA VAL A 207 8.54 36.86 -24.67
C VAL A 207 7.11 37.34 -24.43
N THR A 208 6.15 36.83 -25.24
CA THR A 208 4.73 37.20 -25.11
C THR A 208 4.14 36.84 -23.74
N PRO A 209 3.24 37.64 -23.17
CA PRO A 209 2.73 37.43 -21.82
C PRO A 209 2.08 36.06 -21.58
N TRP A 210 1.38 35.48 -22.58
CA TRP A 210 0.75 34.17 -22.41
C TRP A 210 1.78 33.03 -22.27
N VAL A 211 2.96 33.16 -22.93
CA VAL A 211 4.05 32.18 -22.79
C VAL A 211 4.69 32.33 -21.40
N GLN A 212 4.84 33.58 -20.92
CA GLN A 212 5.34 33.84 -19.56
C GLN A 212 4.43 33.19 -18.51
N ASP A 213 3.12 33.35 -18.66
CA ASP A 213 2.12 32.75 -17.75
C ASP A 213 2.17 31.21 -17.79
N LEU A 214 2.25 30.62 -19.00
CA LEU A 214 2.38 29.17 -19.18
C LEU A 214 3.66 28.64 -18.47
N VAL A 215 4.79 29.33 -18.67
CA VAL A 215 6.07 28.88 -18.12
C VAL A 215 6.07 29.04 -16.58
N LEU A 216 5.65 30.19 -16.06
CA LEU A 216 5.69 30.49 -14.63
C LEU A 216 4.63 29.69 -13.86
N ASN A 217 3.36 29.83 -14.27
CA ASN A 217 2.21 29.28 -13.54
C ASN A 217 1.83 27.85 -13.96
N GLY A 218 2.23 27.43 -15.17
CA GLY A 218 2.04 26.05 -15.63
C GLY A 218 3.23 25.16 -15.32
N VAL A 219 4.41 25.51 -15.85
CA VAL A 219 5.60 24.66 -15.80
C VAL A 219 6.33 24.77 -14.46
N VAL A 220 6.73 25.98 -14.05
CA VAL A 220 7.52 26.19 -12.83
C VAL A 220 6.70 25.83 -11.60
N ALA A 221 5.46 26.28 -11.52
CA ALA A 221 4.55 25.93 -10.42
C ALA A 221 4.26 24.42 -10.39
N GLY A 222 4.11 23.78 -11.56
CA GLY A 222 3.92 22.33 -11.65
C GLY A 222 5.13 21.53 -11.17
N ILE A 223 6.34 21.96 -11.52
CA ILE A 223 7.59 21.34 -11.03
C ILE A 223 7.73 21.60 -9.52
N GLY A 224 7.47 22.83 -9.08
CA GLY A 224 7.50 23.21 -7.66
C GLY A 224 6.58 22.35 -6.80
N ALA A 225 5.34 22.11 -7.27
CA ALA A 225 4.37 21.27 -6.58
C ALA A 225 4.88 19.83 -6.37
N ILE A 226 5.75 19.33 -7.26
CA ILE A 226 6.31 17.98 -7.14
C ILE A 226 7.55 18.00 -6.23
N LEU A 227 8.52 18.84 -6.57
CA LEU A 227 9.80 18.87 -5.88
C LEU A 227 9.69 19.43 -4.46
N GLY A 228 8.69 20.30 -4.23
CA GLY A 228 8.41 20.86 -2.90
C GLY A 228 8.11 19.80 -1.85
N PHE A 229 7.48 18.67 -2.22
CA PHE A 229 7.18 17.58 -1.28
C PHE A 229 8.33 16.59 -1.08
N VAL A 230 9.37 16.65 -1.92
CA VAL A 230 10.48 15.67 -1.88
C VAL A 230 11.20 15.67 -0.52
N PRO A 231 11.53 16.82 0.09
CA PRO A 231 12.19 16.80 1.40
C PRO A 231 11.38 16.10 2.48
N GLN A 232 10.09 16.37 2.57
CA GLN A 232 9.20 15.76 3.56
C GLN A 232 9.11 14.25 3.36
N ILE A 233 8.97 13.79 2.11
CA ILE A 233 8.91 12.37 1.75
C ILE A 233 10.26 11.70 2.04
N PHE A 234 11.37 12.37 1.76
CA PHE A 234 12.72 11.86 2.03
C PHE A 234 12.95 11.63 3.52
N VAL A 235 12.60 12.60 4.37
CA VAL A 235 12.70 12.47 5.84
C VAL A 235 11.81 11.31 6.33
N LEU A 236 10.59 11.20 5.80
CA LEU A 236 9.67 10.10 6.14
C LEU A 236 10.29 8.75 5.79
N PHE A 237 10.83 8.57 4.58
CA PHE A 237 11.47 7.32 4.16
C PHE A 237 12.73 7.01 4.97
N LEU A 238 13.47 8.05 5.36
CA LEU A 238 14.66 7.90 6.20
C LEU A 238 14.28 7.32 7.56
N LEU A 239 13.28 7.89 8.23
CA LEU A 239 12.83 7.43 9.54
C LEU A 239 12.18 6.03 9.47
N LEU A 240 11.35 5.79 8.46
CA LEU A 240 10.77 4.45 8.24
C LEU A 240 11.86 3.41 7.94
N GLY A 241 12.87 3.77 7.16
CA GLY A 241 14.02 2.91 6.88
C GLY A 241 14.81 2.55 8.15
N ILE A 242 14.96 3.51 9.07
CA ILE A 242 15.58 3.26 10.40
C ILE A 242 14.75 2.23 11.17
N LEU A 243 13.43 2.38 11.22
CA LEU A 243 12.54 1.45 11.94
C LEU A 243 12.52 0.06 11.30
N GLU A 244 12.57 0.01 9.97
CA GLU A 244 12.59 -1.25 9.21
C GLU A 244 13.90 -1.99 9.41
N ASP A 245 15.04 -1.29 9.20
CA ASP A 245 16.38 -1.88 9.31
C ASP A 245 16.70 -2.31 10.75
N SER A 246 16.22 -1.59 11.78
CA SER A 246 16.42 -1.97 13.19
C SER A 246 15.67 -3.24 13.61
N GLY A 247 14.70 -3.73 12.81
CA GLY A 247 13.85 -4.87 13.14
C GLY A 247 12.61 -4.52 13.95
N TYR A 248 12.34 -3.23 14.22
CA TYR A 248 11.17 -2.79 14.99
C TYR A 248 9.85 -3.13 14.28
N MET A 249 9.80 -2.96 12.94
CA MET A 249 8.57 -3.19 12.16
C MET A 249 8.09 -4.65 12.24
N ALA A 250 8.99 -5.61 12.38
CA ALA A 250 8.64 -7.03 12.56
C ALA A 250 7.85 -7.24 13.86
N ARG A 251 8.26 -6.58 14.96
CA ARG A 251 7.57 -6.67 16.26
C ARG A 251 6.17 -6.06 16.20
N VAL A 252 6.05 -4.93 15.52
CA VAL A 252 4.74 -4.28 15.30
C VAL A 252 3.81 -5.23 14.56
N ALA A 253 4.28 -5.87 13.49
CA ALA A 253 3.48 -6.84 12.73
C ALA A 253 3.04 -8.00 13.61
N PHE A 254 3.93 -8.51 14.46
CA PHE A 254 3.65 -9.62 15.39
C PHE A 254 2.55 -9.23 16.40
N VAL A 255 2.65 -8.05 17.01
CA VAL A 255 1.65 -7.57 17.99
C VAL A 255 0.27 -7.38 17.31
N MET A 256 0.27 -6.83 16.10
CA MET A 256 -0.96 -6.50 15.38
C MET A 256 -1.61 -7.73 14.72
N ASP A 257 -0.85 -8.80 14.46
CA ASP A 257 -1.38 -10.01 13.84
C ASP A 257 -2.56 -10.58 14.63
N ARG A 258 -2.43 -10.62 15.96
CA ARG A 258 -3.50 -11.10 16.85
C ARG A 258 -4.82 -10.34 16.68
N ILE A 259 -4.72 -9.02 16.42
CA ILE A 259 -5.90 -8.15 16.25
C ILE A 259 -6.49 -8.36 14.85
N PHE A 260 -5.64 -8.32 13.82
CA PHE A 260 -6.08 -8.37 12.41
C PHE A 260 -6.63 -9.73 12.01
N ARG A 261 -6.11 -10.83 12.58
CA ARG A 261 -6.66 -12.17 12.35
C ARG A 261 -8.13 -12.28 12.73
N ARG A 262 -8.57 -11.61 13.79
CA ARG A 262 -9.99 -11.62 14.18
C ARG A 262 -10.90 -11.06 13.10
N PHE A 263 -10.36 -10.19 12.24
CA PHE A 263 -11.10 -9.60 11.12
C PHE A 263 -10.81 -10.31 9.78
N GLY A 264 -10.07 -11.43 9.82
CA GLY A 264 -9.75 -12.22 8.64
C GLY A 264 -8.67 -11.60 7.74
N LEU A 265 -7.91 -10.64 8.24
CA LEU A 265 -6.79 -10.02 7.54
C LEU A 265 -5.47 -10.55 8.09
N SER A 266 -4.48 -10.72 7.22
CA SER A 266 -3.13 -11.10 7.65
C SER A 266 -2.51 -9.97 8.50
N GLY A 267 -1.77 -10.32 9.54
CA GLY A 267 -1.02 -9.34 10.35
C GLY A 267 -0.02 -8.54 9.53
N LYS A 268 0.52 -9.12 8.46
CA LYS A 268 1.40 -8.40 7.52
C LYS A 268 0.68 -7.24 6.82
N SER A 269 -0.66 -7.29 6.68
CA SER A 269 -1.46 -6.22 6.07
C SER A 269 -1.45 -4.92 6.88
N PHE A 270 -1.20 -5.02 8.20
CA PHE A 270 -1.18 -3.83 9.07
C PHE A 270 -0.04 -2.87 8.73
N ILE A 271 1.15 -3.39 8.40
CA ILE A 271 2.33 -2.55 8.08
C ILE A 271 2.04 -1.60 6.90
N PRO A 272 1.55 -2.09 5.74
CA PRO A 272 1.11 -1.22 4.65
C PRO A 272 0.08 -0.16 5.05
N MET A 273 -0.94 -0.55 5.80
CA MET A 273 -2.01 0.36 6.25
C MET A 273 -1.46 1.47 7.15
N LEU A 274 -0.54 1.12 8.00
CA LEU A 274 0.11 2.04 8.90
C LEU A 274 0.98 3.05 8.15
N ILE A 275 1.85 2.56 7.29
CA ILE A 275 2.71 3.41 6.45
C ILE A 275 1.84 4.37 5.62
N ALA A 276 0.67 3.91 5.18
CA ALA A 276 -0.28 4.70 4.41
C ALA A 276 -0.85 5.89 5.21
N SER A 277 -0.82 5.88 6.55
CA SER A 277 -1.24 7.05 7.35
C SER A 277 -0.31 8.25 7.13
N GLY A 278 0.94 8.03 6.78
CA GLY A 278 1.84 9.09 6.29
C GLY A 278 1.61 9.39 4.82
N CYS A 279 1.73 8.36 3.97
CA CYS A 279 1.54 8.49 2.53
C CYS A 279 1.09 7.14 1.93
N GLY A 280 0.08 7.19 1.06
CA GLY A 280 -0.46 5.99 0.41
C GLY A 280 0.54 5.27 -0.51
N VAL A 281 1.45 6.01 -1.15
CA VAL A 281 2.42 5.43 -2.10
C VAL A 281 3.33 4.41 -1.41
N PRO A 282 4.10 4.77 -0.35
CA PRO A 282 4.91 3.77 0.36
C PRO A 282 4.06 2.69 1.04
N GLY A 283 2.85 3.04 1.50
CA GLY A 283 1.92 2.04 2.05
C GLY A 283 1.60 0.95 1.04
N ILE A 284 1.26 1.31 -0.19
CA ILE A 284 0.98 0.34 -1.27
C ILE A 284 2.25 -0.46 -1.60
N MET A 285 3.42 0.20 -1.69
CA MET A 285 4.69 -0.49 -1.98
C MET A 285 5.06 -1.51 -0.90
N ALA A 286 4.70 -1.24 0.36
CA ALA A 286 4.97 -2.16 1.48
C ALA A 286 4.16 -3.47 1.39
N THR A 287 3.10 -3.51 0.56
CA THR A 287 2.31 -4.75 0.37
C THR A 287 3.11 -5.88 -0.28
N ARG A 288 4.28 -5.59 -0.85
CA ARG A 288 5.22 -6.60 -1.38
C ARG A 288 5.66 -7.62 -0.35
N THR A 289 5.62 -7.27 0.93
CA THR A 289 5.96 -8.18 2.03
C THR A 289 4.90 -9.25 2.28
N ILE A 290 3.73 -9.13 1.62
CA ILE A 290 2.63 -10.08 1.74
C ILE A 290 2.79 -11.13 0.64
N GLU A 291 3.04 -12.37 1.03
CA GLU A 291 3.33 -13.48 0.13
C GLU A 291 2.10 -13.91 -0.67
N GLN A 292 0.96 -14.08 0.01
CA GLN A 292 -0.28 -14.47 -0.64
C GLN A 292 -0.82 -13.34 -1.53
N GLU A 293 -0.95 -13.62 -2.80
CA GLU A 293 -1.44 -12.67 -3.81
C GLU A 293 -2.84 -12.13 -3.47
N ARG A 294 -3.71 -12.99 -2.94
CA ARG A 294 -5.08 -12.61 -2.54
C ARG A 294 -5.07 -11.56 -1.43
N ASP A 295 -4.34 -11.83 -0.36
CA ASP A 295 -4.23 -10.93 0.80
C ASP A 295 -3.53 -9.62 0.39
N ARG A 296 -2.53 -9.71 -0.48
CA ARG A 296 -1.84 -8.54 -1.04
C ARG A 296 -2.82 -7.66 -1.82
N LYS A 297 -3.66 -8.24 -2.70
CA LYS A 297 -4.65 -7.49 -3.48
C LYS A 297 -5.70 -6.84 -2.58
N ILE A 298 -6.24 -7.57 -1.59
CA ILE A 298 -7.18 -6.99 -0.60
C ILE A 298 -6.52 -5.81 0.10
N THR A 299 -5.30 -5.99 0.58
CA THR A 299 -4.57 -4.96 1.32
C THR A 299 -4.37 -3.71 0.45
N ILE A 300 -3.96 -3.86 -0.81
CA ILE A 300 -3.82 -2.74 -1.75
C ILE A 300 -5.16 -1.98 -1.90
N MET A 301 -6.27 -2.72 -2.04
CA MET A 301 -7.60 -2.12 -2.24
C MET A 301 -8.09 -1.31 -1.04
N VAL A 302 -7.73 -1.69 0.19
CA VAL A 302 -8.26 -1.05 1.40
C VAL A 302 -7.28 -0.08 2.07
N THR A 303 -5.97 -0.20 1.81
CA THR A 303 -4.91 0.59 2.47
C THR A 303 -5.13 2.09 2.32
N THR A 304 -5.63 2.55 1.17
CA THR A 304 -5.79 3.98 0.86
C THR A 304 -6.99 4.63 1.56
N PHE A 305 -7.84 3.87 2.24
CA PHE A 305 -8.88 4.43 3.12
C PHE A 305 -8.24 5.09 4.36
N MET A 306 -7.02 4.69 4.72
CA MET A 306 -6.29 5.34 5.81
C MET A 306 -6.04 6.82 5.44
N PRO A 307 -6.42 7.76 6.32
CA PRO A 307 -6.12 9.17 6.06
C PRO A 307 -4.60 9.40 6.06
N CYS A 308 -4.09 9.91 4.94
CA CYS A 308 -2.68 10.30 4.79
C CYS A 308 -2.50 11.80 5.08
N SER A 309 -1.25 12.26 5.18
CA SER A 309 -0.92 13.66 5.45
C SER A 309 -1.56 14.63 4.43
N ALA A 310 -1.64 14.24 3.16
CA ALA A 310 -2.24 15.05 2.10
C ALA A 310 -3.76 15.29 2.29
N LYS A 311 -4.43 14.48 3.12
CA LYS A 311 -5.85 14.65 3.46
C LYS A 311 -6.06 15.56 4.68
N LEU A 312 -4.99 15.90 5.42
CA LEU A 312 -5.09 16.76 6.62
C LEU A 312 -5.67 18.14 6.32
N PRO A 313 -5.29 18.85 5.22
CA PRO A 313 -5.84 20.18 4.96
C PRO A 313 -7.37 20.19 4.82
N ILE A 314 -7.98 19.22 4.14
CA ILE A 314 -9.45 19.17 4.04
C ILE A 314 -10.11 18.80 5.37
N ILE A 315 -9.46 17.96 6.20
CA ILE A 315 -9.93 17.65 7.56
C ILE A 315 -9.91 18.95 8.40
N ALA A 316 -8.81 19.71 8.32
CA ALA A 316 -8.65 20.97 9.03
C ALA A 316 -9.64 22.03 8.56
N LEU A 317 -9.87 22.15 7.23
CA LEU A 317 -10.84 23.09 6.66
C LEU A 317 -12.24 22.81 7.18
N VAL A 318 -12.72 21.57 7.07
CA VAL A 318 -14.07 21.19 7.49
C VAL A 318 -14.24 21.31 9.01
N SER A 319 -13.27 20.82 9.79
CA SER A 319 -13.36 20.88 11.26
C SER A 319 -13.26 22.32 11.76
N GLY A 320 -12.38 23.15 11.19
CA GLY A 320 -12.20 24.56 11.60
C GLY A 320 -13.39 25.43 11.17
N ALA A 321 -13.84 25.31 9.92
CA ALA A 321 -14.93 26.15 9.40
C ALA A 321 -16.28 25.80 10.03
N PHE A 322 -16.67 24.52 10.09
CA PHE A 322 -18.03 24.14 10.47
C PHE A 322 -18.15 23.63 11.91
N PHE A 323 -17.06 23.17 12.52
CA PHE A 323 -17.10 22.50 13.82
C PHE A 323 -16.02 23.04 14.80
N PRO A 324 -15.91 24.38 14.99
CA PRO A 324 -14.84 24.97 15.82
C PRO A 324 -14.89 24.53 17.29
N HIS A 325 -16.07 24.12 17.79
CA HIS A 325 -16.26 23.66 19.16
C HIS A 325 -16.34 22.13 19.28
N ALA A 326 -16.20 21.38 18.17
CA ALA A 326 -16.35 19.92 18.14
C ALA A 326 -15.01 19.24 17.82
N SER A 327 -14.14 19.15 18.81
CA SER A 327 -12.78 18.57 18.68
C SER A 327 -12.77 17.09 18.25
N TRP A 328 -13.94 16.41 18.28
CA TRP A 328 -14.07 15.00 17.86
C TRP A 328 -14.10 14.82 16.32
N VAL A 329 -14.37 15.87 15.54
CA VAL A 329 -14.57 15.76 14.08
C VAL A 329 -13.28 15.33 13.38
N ALA A 330 -12.14 15.91 13.70
CA ALA A 330 -10.86 15.52 13.09
C ALA A 330 -10.49 14.06 13.45
N PRO A 331 -10.55 13.62 14.74
CA PRO A 331 -10.38 12.20 15.06
C PRO A 331 -11.39 11.26 14.37
N SER A 332 -12.66 11.70 14.20
CA SER A 332 -13.69 10.87 13.54
C SER A 332 -13.30 10.46 12.13
N ALA A 333 -12.58 11.32 11.40
CA ALA A 333 -12.09 11.02 10.05
C ALA A 333 -11.12 9.81 10.07
N TYR A 334 -10.24 9.75 11.06
CA TYR A 334 -9.31 8.61 11.24
C TYR A 334 -10.05 7.33 11.62
N PHE A 335 -10.96 7.43 12.58
CA PHE A 335 -11.78 6.27 13.00
C PHE A 335 -12.64 5.75 11.84
N LEU A 336 -13.19 6.65 11.04
CA LEU A 336 -13.96 6.28 9.85
C LEU A 336 -13.07 5.53 8.84
N GLY A 337 -11.88 6.05 8.55
CA GLY A 337 -10.94 5.40 7.65
C GLY A 337 -10.57 3.99 8.12
N MET A 338 -10.20 3.84 9.40
CA MET A 338 -9.88 2.54 10.01
C MET A 338 -11.07 1.58 9.95
N SER A 339 -12.27 2.07 10.29
CA SER A 339 -13.50 1.25 10.24
C SER A 339 -13.76 0.76 8.81
N MET A 340 -13.57 1.63 7.83
CA MET A 340 -13.80 1.27 6.41
C MET A 340 -12.76 0.28 5.90
N ILE A 341 -11.53 0.31 6.40
CA ILE A 341 -10.51 -0.72 6.10
C ILE A 341 -11.02 -2.09 6.58
N ILE A 342 -11.47 -2.16 7.84
CA ILE A 342 -11.94 -3.42 8.45
C ILE A 342 -13.20 -3.92 7.73
N LEU A 343 -14.20 -3.06 7.56
CA LEU A 343 -15.48 -3.43 6.93
C LEU A 343 -15.29 -3.88 5.47
N SER A 344 -14.50 -3.13 4.71
CA SER A 344 -14.19 -3.46 3.32
C SER A 344 -13.36 -4.74 3.20
N GLY A 345 -12.41 -4.96 4.12
CA GLY A 345 -11.63 -6.18 4.20
C GLY A 345 -12.53 -7.41 4.42
N ILE A 346 -13.46 -7.31 5.39
CA ILE A 346 -14.45 -8.38 5.68
C ILE A 346 -15.32 -8.65 4.44
N ILE A 347 -15.84 -7.61 3.79
CA ILE A 347 -16.70 -7.74 2.62
C ILE A 347 -15.93 -8.40 1.46
N LEU A 348 -14.73 -7.92 1.16
CA LEU A 348 -13.90 -8.46 0.07
C LEU A 348 -13.57 -9.93 0.31
N LYS A 349 -13.20 -10.30 1.54
CA LYS A 349 -12.85 -11.68 1.88
C LYS A 349 -14.03 -12.66 1.72
N LYS A 350 -15.28 -12.19 1.89
CA LYS A 350 -16.49 -12.98 1.69
C LYS A 350 -16.87 -13.16 0.22
N THR A 351 -16.20 -12.44 -0.70
CA THR A 351 -16.44 -12.62 -2.15
C THR A 351 -15.70 -13.87 -2.66
N ARG A 352 -16.26 -14.55 -3.65
CA ARG A 352 -15.67 -15.75 -4.27
C ARG A 352 -14.23 -15.52 -4.76
N MET A 353 -13.92 -14.30 -5.15
CA MET A 353 -12.64 -13.92 -5.74
C MET A 353 -11.49 -13.93 -4.71
N PHE A 354 -11.82 -13.69 -3.42
CA PHE A 354 -10.85 -13.58 -2.34
C PHE A 354 -11.09 -14.58 -1.20
N SER A 355 -12.03 -15.52 -1.37
CA SER A 355 -12.30 -16.55 -0.37
C SER A 355 -11.13 -17.52 -0.26
N GLY A 356 -10.80 -17.94 0.96
CA GLY A 356 -9.71 -18.86 1.26
C GLY A 356 -9.16 -18.61 2.65
N ASP A 357 -8.42 -19.57 3.16
CA ASP A 357 -7.84 -19.48 4.48
C ASP A 357 -6.68 -18.47 4.52
N THR A 358 -6.53 -17.79 5.63
CA THR A 358 -5.38 -16.93 5.87
C THR A 358 -4.17 -17.82 6.18
N SER A 359 -3.08 -17.57 5.49
CA SER A 359 -1.82 -18.25 5.78
C SER A 359 -1.43 -18.07 7.26
N ALA A 360 -0.94 -19.12 7.86
CA ALA A 360 -0.37 -19.05 9.21
C ALA A 360 0.77 -18.03 9.21
N PHE A 361 0.70 -17.09 10.14
CA PHE A 361 1.75 -16.07 10.27
C PHE A 361 2.83 -16.62 11.21
N ILE A 362 3.82 -17.23 10.62
CA ILE A 362 5.03 -17.66 11.33
C ILE A 362 6.14 -16.69 10.90
N MET A 363 6.63 -15.89 11.83
CA MET A 363 7.71 -14.96 11.56
C MET A 363 8.74 -15.01 12.69
N GLU A 364 9.95 -15.35 12.34
CA GLU A 364 11.10 -15.22 13.25
C GLU A 364 11.38 -13.73 13.44
N LEU A 365 11.49 -13.31 14.70
CA LEU A 365 11.83 -11.93 15.04
C LEU A 365 13.35 -11.75 14.91
N PRO A 366 13.84 -10.99 13.94
CA PRO A 366 15.30 -10.77 13.80
C PRO A 366 15.85 -10.06 15.04
N ALA A 367 17.09 -10.32 15.42
CA ALA A 367 17.73 -9.62 16.53
C ALA A 367 17.83 -8.11 16.23
N TYR A 368 17.66 -7.27 17.25
CA TYR A 368 17.86 -5.83 17.09
C TYR A 368 19.31 -5.54 16.71
N HIS A 369 19.49 -4.66 15.77
CA HIS A 369 20.81 -4.12 15.42
C HIS A 369 20.71 -2.62 15.12
N LEU A 370 21.80 -1.93 15.27
CA LEU A 370 21.88 -0.51 14.91
C LEU A 370 21.74 -0.38 13.39
N PRO A 371 20.87 0.51 12.93
CA PRO A 371 20.68 0.72 11.50
C PRO A 371 21.97 1.14 10.80
N TYR A 372 22.22 0.57 9.62
CA TYR A 372 23.37 0.95 8.79
C TYR A 372 23.04 2.26 8.06
N ALA A 373 23.69 3.35 8.46
CA ALA A 373 23.41 4.70 7.94
C ALA A 373 23.43 4.76 6.42
N ILE A 374 24.41 4.12 5.78
CA ILE A 374 24.54 4.12 4.31
C ILE A 374 23.37 3.38 3.65
N THR A 375 22.97 2.23 4.20
CA THR A 375 21.85 1.43 3.69
C THR A 375 20.53 2.20 3.80
N VAL A 376 20.27 2.81 4.96
CA VAL A 376 19.07 3.61 5.23
C VAL A 376 19.03 4.84 4.32
N LEU A 377 20.15 5.54 4.18
CA LEU A 377 20.23 6.73 3.33
C LEU A 377 19.99 6.38 1.85
N LYS A 378 20.61 5.30 1.38
CA LYS A 378 20.38 4.80 0.01
C LYS A 378 18.93 4.39 -0.20
N TYR A 379 18.33 3.66 0.75
CA TYR A 379 16.91 3.27 0.74
C TYR A 379 16.01 4.51 0.61
N ALA A 380 16.23 5.53 1.46
CA ALA A 380 15.44 6.76 1.44
C ALA A 380 15.59 7.50 0.10
N PHE A 381 16.82 7.60 -0.42
CA PHE A 381 17.10 8.25 -1.71
C PHE A 381 16.44 7.50 -2.87
N ASP A 382 16.59 6.19 -2.94
CA ASP A 382 16.01 5.36 -4.02
C ASP A 382 14.48 5.44 -4.03
N ARG A 383 13.86 5.47 -2.83
CA ARG A 383 12.40 5.62 -2.69
C ARG A 383 11.93 7.02 -3.13
N ALA A 384 12.60 8.07 -2.66
CA ALA A 384 12.28 9.46 -3.02
C ALA A 384 12.48 9.69 -4.53
N PHE A 385 13.59 9.23 -5.09
CA PHE A 385 13.87 9.33 -6.53
C PHE A 385 12.84 8.56 -7.36
N SER A 386 12.47 7.36 -6.92
CA SER A 386 11.43 6.54 -7.58
C SER A 386 10.07 7.26 -7.55
N PHE A 387 9.75 7.97 -6.47
CA PHE A 387 8.54 8.78 -6.38
C PHE A 387 8.57 9.90 -7.42
N VAL A 388 9.64 10.69 -7.46
CA VAL A 388 9.79 11.81 -8.41
C VAL A 388 9.70 11.31 -9.86
N LYS A 389 10.39 10.22 -10.19
CA LYS A 389 10.40 9.67 -11.54
C LYS A 389 9.03 9.14 -11.98
N ARG A 390 8.25 8.54 -11.07
CA ARG A 390 6.97 7.90 -11.41
C ARG A 390 5.78 8.86 -11.31
N ALA A 391 5.69 9.54 -10.17
CA ALA A 391 4.57 10.44 -9.91
C ALA A 391 4.78 11.80 -10.58
N GLY A 392 6.03 12.28 -10.60
CA GLY A 392 6.36 13.61 -11.09
C GLY A 392 5.91 13.86 -12.53
N THR A 393 6.21 12.94 -13.45
CA THR A 393 5.80 13.09 -14.85
C THR A 393 4.28 13.22 -15.01
N ILE A 394 3.52 12.39 -14.31
CA ILE A 394 2.05 12.38 -14.41
C ILE A 394 1.47 13.63 -13.73
N ILE A 395 1.95 13.97 -12.52
CA ILE A 395 1.51 15.16 -11.78
C ILE A 395 1.82 16.42 -12.59
N PHE A 396 3.01 16.51 -13.18
CA PHE A 396 3.42 17.64 -14.03
C PHE A 396 2.45 17.80 -15.21
N ALA A 397 2.22 16.72 -15.98
CA ALA A 397 1.32 16.76 -17.14
C ALA A 397 -0.11 17.17 -16.73
N MET A 398 -0.59 16.66 -15.59
CA MET A 398 -1.92 17.00 -15.07
C MET A 398 -2.01 18.44 -14.57
N ASN A 399 -0.96 18.96 -13.94
CA ASN A 399 -0.93 20.37 -13.49
C ASN A 399 -0.97 21.32 -14.68
N VAL A 400 -0.20 21.03 -15.74
CA VAL A 400 -0.24 21.83 -16.98
C VAL A 400 -1.64 21.76 -17.63
N LEU A 401 -2.26 20.57 -17.66
CA LEU A 401 -3.61 20.38 -18.17
C LEU A 401 -4.65 21.18 -17.36
N ILE A 402 -4.56 21.14 -16.02
CA ILE A 402 -5.47 21.90 -15.14
C ILE A 402 -5.24 23.40 -15.33
N TRP A 403 -3.99 23.85 -15.35
CA TRP A 403 -3.69 25.26 -15.61
C TRP A 403 -4.35 25.72 -16.93
N PHE A 404 -4.21 24.93 -17.99
CA PHE A 404 -4.81 25.23 -19.28
C PHE A 404 -6.34 25.26 -19.19
N THR A 405 -6.97 24.21 -18.64
CA THR A 405 -8.43 24.11 -18.56
C THR A 405 -9.07 25.11 -17.59
N SER A 406 -8.31 25.64 -16.62
CA SER A 406 -8.81 26.64 -15.66
C SER A 406 -8.71 28.08 -16.19
N ASN A 407 -7.83 28.35 -17.18
CA ASN A 407 -7.58 29.70 -17.69
C ASN A 407 -8.21 29.93 -19.09
N TYR A 408 -8.65 28.88 -19.77
CA TYR A 408 -9.19 28.99 -21.14
C TYR A 408 -10.59 28.39 -21.26
N ASN A 409 -11.41 29.01 -22.13
CA ASN A 409 -12.71 28.48 -22.50
C ASN A 409 -12.63 27.64 -23.79
N TRP A 410 -13.76 27.12 -24.27
CA TRP A 410 -13.84 26.30 -25.48
C TRP A 410 -13.43 27.04 -26.77
N THR A 411 -13.41 28.36 -26.74
CA THR A 411 -12.96 29.20 -27.87
C THR A 411 -11.48 29.59 -27.78
N LEU A 412 -10.76 29.02 -26.78
CA LEU A 412 -9.36 29.30 -26.50
C LEU A 412 -9.08 30.77 -26.12
N ALA A 413 -10.10 31.45 -25.65
CA ALA A 413 -9.97 32.80 -25.06
C ALA A 413 -9.60 32.65 -23.58
N HIS A 414 -8.71 33.52 -23.09
CA HIS A 414 -8.38 33.61 -21.66
C HIS A 414 -9.60 34.19 -20.91
N VAL A 415 -10.06 33.49 -19.89
CA VAL A 415 -11.28 33.83 -19.13
C VAL A 415 -11.07 33.60 -17.63
N ASP A 416 -11.97 34.17 -16.84
CA ASP A 416 -12.03 33.89 -15.40
C ASP A 416 -12.38 32.42 -15.14
N ALA A 417 -11.95 31.90 -14.00
CA ALA A 417 -12.14 30.50 -13.60
C ALA A 417 -13.61 30.03 -13.71
N SER A 418 -14.57 30.90 -13.50
CA SER A 418 -16.02 30.58 -13.56
C SER A 418 -16.53 30.30 -14.97
N GLN A 419 -15.83 30.78 -16.02
CA GLN A 419 -16.17 30.61 -17.43
C GLN A 419 -15.21 29.66 -18.16
N SER A 420 -14.35 28.99 -17.42
CA SER A 420 -13.33 28.11 -17.95
C SER A 420 -13.90 26.74 -18.36
N ILE A 421 -13.16 26.02 -19.21
CA ILE A 421 -13.44 24.62 -19.56
C ILE A 421 -13.63 23.77 -18.27
N LEU A 422 -12.77 24.00 -17.28
CA LEU A 422 -12.79 23.26 -16.02
C LEU A 422 -14.09 23.51 -15.23
N ALA A 423 -14.59 24.76 -15.24
CA ALA A 423 -15.86 25.09 -14.59
C ALA A 423 -17.05 24.42 -15.30
N ASP A 424 -17.05 24.37 -16.62
CA ASP A 424 -18.14 23.74 -17.39
C ASP A 424 -18.15 22.21 -17.16
N VAL A 425 -16.99 21.57 -17.19
CA VAL A 425 -16.85 20.15 -16.81
C VAL A 425 -17.34 19.95 -15.37
N GLY A 426 -16.93 20.85 -14.46
CA GLY A 426 -17.36 20.84 -13.06
C GLY A 426 -18.89 20.89 -12.92
N LYS A 427 -19.58 21.77 -13.68
CA LYS A 427 -21.04 21.89 -13.66
C LYS A 427 -21.74 20.60 -14.11
N VAL A 428 -21.24 19.95 -15.16
CA VAL A 428 -21.80 18.70 -15.67
C VAL A 428 -21.60 17.55 -14.63
N VAL A 429 -20.42 17.45 -14.07
CA VAL A 429 -20.09 16.38 -13.10
C VAL A 429 -20.76 16.64 -11.74
N ALA A 430 -21.04 17.92 -11.39
CA ALA A 430 -21.68 18.31 -10.13
C ALA A 430 -23.03 17.60 -9.90
N VAL A 431 -23.75 17.27 -10.96
CA VAL A 431 -25.03 16.54 -10.90
C VAL A 431 -24.85 15.18 -10.19
N ILE A 432 -23.70 14.53 -10.39
CA ILE A 432 -23.39 13.23 -9.75
C ILE A 432 -23.26 13.40 -8.22
N PHE A 433 -22.77 14.56 -7.77
CA PHE A 433 -22.54 14.85 -6.34
C PHE A 433 -23.73 15.51 -5.65
N ALA A 434 -24.78 15.90 -6.41
CA ALA A 434 -25.98 16.51 -5.84
C ALA A 434 -26.65 15.63 -4.76
N PRO A 435 -26.81 14.29 -4.96
CA PRO A 435 -27.38 13.43 -3.91
C PRO A 435 -26.54 13.32 -2.64
N LEU A 436 -25.26 13.73 -2.69
CA LEU A 436 -24.34 13.72 -1.55
C LEU A 436 -24.34 15.06 -0.79
N GLY A 437 -25.11 16.05 -1.28
CA GLY A 437 -25.27 17.36 -0.64
C GLY A 437 -24.22 18.40 -1.01
N PHE A 438 -23.28 18.09 -1.90
CA PHE A 438 -22.25 19.04 -2.36
C PHE A 438 -22.16 19.10 -3.89
N GLY A 439 -23.31 19.03 -4.55
CA GLY A 439 -23.43 19.13 -6.01
C GLY A 439 -23.22 20.54 -6.56
N GLU A 440 -22.25 21.27 -6.04
CA GLU A 440 -21.85 22.60 -6.47
C GLU A 440 -20.55 22.49 -7.27
N TRP A 441 -20.45 23.19 -8.40
CA TRP A 441 -19.36 23.01 -9.35
C TRP A 441 -17.97 23.28 -8.74
N ARG A 442 -17.83 24.23 -7.80
CA ARG A 442 -16.55 24.55 -7.18
C ARG A 442 -16.01 23.38 -6.34
N ALA A 443 -16.87 22.76 -5.51
CA ALA A 443 -16.47 21.56 -4.74
C ALA A 443 -16.18 20.37 -5.66
N THR A 444 -16.93 20.27 -6.77
CA THR A 444 -16.72 19.24 -7.79
C THR A 444 -15.35 19.40 -8.44
N VAL A 445 -15.00 20.62 -8.87
CA VAL A 445 -13.68 20.94 -9.44
C VAL A 445 -12.58 20.65 -8.41
N ALA A 446 -12.76 21.09 -7.16
CA ALA A 446 -11.79 20.83 -6.09
C ALA A 446 -11.61 19.31 -5.84
N THR A 447 -12.70 18.53 -5.93
CA THR A 447 -12.63 17.06 -5.80
C THR A 447 -11.89 16.42 -6.98
N ILE A 448 -12.12 16.90 -8.21
CA ILE A 448 -11.42 16.43 -9.42
C ILE A 448 -9.92 16.75 -9.33
N THR A 449 -9.56 17.99 -8.98
CA THR A 449 -8.14 18.36 -8.81
C THR A 449 -7.49 17.54 -7.68
N GLY A 450 -8.25 17.22 -6.63
CA GLY A 450 -7.84 16.36 -5.53
C GLY A 450 -7.56 14.90 -5.92
N LEU A 451 -7.96 14.45 -7.10
CA LEU A 451 -7.52 13.15 -7.61
C LEU A 451 -6.05 13.20 -8.07
N ILE A 452 -5.56 14.35 -8.46
CA ILE A 452 -4.14 14.51 -8.84
C ILE A 452 -3.29 14.49 -7.57
N ALA A 453 -3.61 15.40 -6.63
CA ALA A 453 -2.94 15.50 -5.35
C ALA A 453 -3.97 15.96 -4.30
N LYS A 454 -4.10 15.24 -3.19
CA LYS A 454 -5.19 15.48 -2.23
C LYS A 454 -5.09 16.84 -1.53
N GLU A 455 -3.88 17.36 -1.38
CA GLU A 455 -3.62 18.68 -0.79
C GLU A 455 -4.16 19.83 -1.66
N THR A 456 -4.27 19.66 -2.98
CA THR A 456 -4.76 20.71 -3.89
C THR A 456 -6.24 21.02 -3.70
N ILE A 457 -7.00 20.17 -3.02
CA ILE A 457 -8.44 20.38 -2.78
C ILE A 457 -8.66 21.75 -2.12
N VAL A 458 -7.97 22.00 -1.02
CA VAL A 458 -8.13 23.24 -0.23
C VAL A 458 -7.58 24.44 -1.01
N GLY A 459 -6.46 24.27 -1.70
CA GLY A 459 -5.89 25.31 -2.58
C GLY A 459 -6.88 25.71 -3.69
N THR A 460 -7.47 24.72 -4.37
CA THR A 460 -8.48 24.96 -5.42
C THR A 460 -9.72 25.65 -4.82
N MET A 461 -10.18 25.20 -3.63
CA MET A 461 -11.29 25.87 -2.94
C MET A 461 -10.92 27.33 -2.59
N GLY A 462 -9.70 27.59 -2.18
CA GLY A 462 -9.18 28.94 -1.91
C GLY A 462 -9.30 29.84 -3.13
N VAL A 463 -8.83 29.37 -4.28
CA VAL A 463 -8.91 30.13 -5.55
C VAL A 463 -10.36 30.38 -5.98
N LEU A 464 -11.23 29.36 -5.89
CA LEU A 464 -12.60 29.42 -6.41
C LEU A 464 -13.58 30.14 -5.47
N PHE A 465 -13.34 30.19 -4.16
CA PHE A 465 -14.23 30.79 -3.17
C PHE A 465 -13.72 32.13 -2.63
N ALA A 466 -12.41 32.30 -2.46
CA ALA A 466 -11.83 33.47 -1.77
C ALA A 466 -11.07 34.43 -2.68
N HIS A 467 -11.15 34.26 -4.00
CA HIS A 467 -10.50 35.14 -5.00
C HIS A 467 -9.03 35.43 -4.67
N ASN A 468 -8.26 34.38 -4.38
CA ASN A 468 -6.81 34.43 -4.11
C ASN A 468 -6.39 35.17 -2.82
N SER A 469 -7.30 35.38 -1.87
CA SER A 469 -6.88 35.89 -0.57
C SER A 469 -6.18 34.77 0.23
N SER A 470 -5.03 35.09 0.77
CA SER A 470 -4.25 34.19 1.62
C SER A 470 -4.86 34.02 3.03
N ASP A 471 -5.97 34.75 3.30
CA ASP A 471 -6.64 34.72 4.60
C ASP A 471 -7.55 33.49 4.72
N SER A 472 -7.18 32.56 5.58
CA SER A 472 -7.97 31.36 5.88
C SER A 472 -9.39 31.69 6.38
N HIS A 473 -9.58 32.80 7.09
CA HIS A 473 -10.89 33.24 7.58
C HIS A 473 -11.85 33.61 6.47
N GLN A 474 -11.37 34.20 5.37
CA GLN A 474 -12.19 34.52 4.21
C GLN A 474 -12.67 33.26 3.50
N LEU A 475 -11.78 32.27 3.35
CA LEU A 475 -12.15 30.96 2.78
C LEU A 475 -13.20 30.28 3.67
N TRP A 476 -13.01 30.26 4.98
CA TRP A 476 -13.93 29.64 5.93
C TRP A 476 -15.35 30.27 5.81
N SER A 477 -15.44 31.59 5.82
CA SER A 477 -16.74 32.30 5.71
C SER A 477 -17.41 32.05 4.37
N ALA A 478 -16.67 32.03 3.26
CA ALA A 478 -17.21 31.76 1.92
C ALA A 478 -17.73 30.32 1.80
N VAL A 479 -17.01 29.36 2.37
CA VAL A 479 -17.42 27.94 2.38
C VAL A 479 -18.63 27.73 3.30
N GLN A 480 -18.66 28.39 4.48
CA GLN A 480 -19.82 28.38 5.40
C GLN A 480 -21.09 28.98 4.75
N ALA A 481 -20.96 30.01 3.92
CA ALA A 481 -22.09 30.60 3.22
C ALA A 481 -22.69 29.67 2.15
N THR A 482 -21.87 28.71 1.65
CA THR A 482 -22.29 27.82 0.54
C THR A 482 -22.80 26.46 1.04
N TYR A 483 -22.18 25.90 2.10
CA TYR A 483 -22.44 24.53 2.56
C TYR A 483 -23.02 24.51 3.97
N THR A 484 -23.86 23.51 4.22
CA THR A 484 -24.30 23.18 5.58
C THR A 484 -23.22 22.31 6.26
N PRO A 485 -23.18 22.25 7.60
CA PRO A 485 -22.24 21.36 8.29
C PRO A 485 -22.34 19.90 7.84
N LEU A 486 -23.54 19.43 7.52
CA LEU A 486 -23.80 18.08 7.05
C LEU A 486 -23.22 17.84 5.65
N SER A 487 -23.44 18.79 4.72
CA SER A 487 -22.87 18.68 3.36
C SER A 487 -21.34 18.80 3.36
N ALA A 488 -20.78 19.63 4.25
CA ALA A 488 -19.33 19.75 4.42
C ALA A 488 -18.72 18.44 4.98
N TYR A 489 -19.39 17.81 5.94
CA TYR A 489 -18.95 16.51 6.49
C TYR A 489 -19.06 15.40 5.42
N SER A 490 -20.11 15.41 4.62
CA SER A 490 -20.30 14.50 3.49
C SER A 490 -19.16 14.65 2.45
N LEU A 491 -18.82 15.91 2.10
CA LEU A 491 -17.68 16.24 1.21
C LEU A 491 -16.36 15.70 1.80
N LEU A 492 -16.14 15.89 3.10
CA LEU A 492 -14.96 15.35 3.81
C LEU A 492 -14.91 13.83 3.67
N VAL A 493 -16.00 13.14 3.98
CA VAL A 493 -16.07 11.66 3.94
C VAL A 493 -15.79 11.14 2.53
N PHE A 494 -16.38 11.78 1.52
CA PHE A 494 -16.14 11.41 0.11
C PHE A 494 -14.66 11.52 -0.23
N ASN A 495 -14.05 12.68 0.04
CA ASN A 495 -12.63 12.93 -0.31
C ASN A 495 -11.67 12.09 0.51
N LEU A 496 -12.07 11.68 1.72
CA LEU A 496 -11.31 10.79 2.58
C LEU A 496 -11.23 9.37 1.99
N LEU A 497 -12.36 8.85 1.50
CA LEU A 497 -12.49 7.44 1.11
C LEU A 497 -12.37 7.20 -0.41
N CYS A 498 -12.56 8.22 -1.25
CA CYS A 498 -12.53 8.06 -2.72
C CYS A 498 -11.15 7.63 -3.21
N ALA A 499 -11.07 7.33 -4.48
CA ALA A 499 -9.83 6.97 -5.17
C ALA A 499 -8.66 7.84 -4.69
N PRO A 500 -7.50 7.26 -4.43
CA PRO A 500 -6.36 8.04 -3.95
C PRO A 500 -5.77 8.91 -5.07
N CYS A 501 -4.74 9.66 -4.77
CA CYS A 501 -4.05 10.51 -5.74
C CYS A 501 -3.45 9.68 -6.90
N VAL A 502 -3.23 10.32 -8.03
CA VAL A 502 -2.69 9.69 -9.25
C VAL A 502 -1.38 8.95 -8.95
N ALA A 503 -0.52 9.50 -8.09
CA ALA A 503 0.73 8.83 -7.67
C ALA A 503 0.45 7.46 -7.01
N ALA A 504 -0.55 7.39 -6.15
CA ALA A 504 -0.94 6.14 -5.51
C ALA A 504 -1.62 5.17 -6.51
N ILE A 505 -2.45 5.69 -7.44
CA ILE A 505 -3.08 4.88 -8.50
C ILE A 505 -1.99 4.24 -9.40
N SER A 506 -0.97 5.02 -9.79
CA SER A 506 0.15 4.49 -10.59
C SER A 506 0.92 3.40 -9.83
N THR A 507 1.01 3.55 -8.50
CA THR A 507 1.64 2.52 -7.64
C THR A 507 0.75 1.27 -7.52
N ILE A 508 -0.57 1.44 -7.38
CA ILE A 508 -1.55 0.32 -7.41
C ILE A 508 -1.37 -0.47 -8.70
N TYR A 509 -1.31 0.23 -9.84
CA TYR A 509 -1.10 -0.42 -11.16
C TYR A 509 0.18 -1.26 -11.18
N LYS A 510 1.27 -0.70 -10.68
CA LYS A 510 2.57 -1.39 -10.66
C LYS A 510 2.57 -2.62 -9.72
N GLU A 511 1.93 -2.51 -8.55
CA GLU A 511 1.92 -3.59 -7.56
C GLU A 511 0.89 -4.68 -7.90
N MET A 512 -0.16 -4.35 -8.64
CA MET A 512 -1.15 -5.33 -9.12
C MET A 512 -0.78 -5.97 -10.46
N GLY A 513 0.07 -5.31 -11.26
CA GLY A 513 0.54 -5.80 -12.56
C GLY A 513 -0.51 -5.87 -13.67
N ASP A 514 -1.73 -5.37 -13.43
CA ASP A 514 -2.85 -5.46 -14.38
C ASP A 514 -3.76 -4.23 -14.30
N VAL A 515 -4.09 -3.67 -15.45
CA VAL A 515 -5.02 -2.53 -15.59
C VAL A 515 -6.42 -2.87 -15.05
N ARG A 516 -6.90 -4.09 -15.32
CA ARG A 516 -8.24 -4.53 -14.88
C ARG A 516 -8.35 -4.54 -13.35
N TRP A 517 -7.31 -5.01 -12.67
CA TRP A 517 -7.27 -5.02 -11.20
C TRP A 517 -7.15 -3.60 -10.63
N THR A 518 -6.39 -2.74 -11.29
CA THR A 518 -6.27 -1.32 -10.92
C THR A 518 -7.63 -0.62 -11.01
N LEU A 519 -8.34 -0.81 -12.13
CA LEU A 519 -9.69 -0.22 -12.32
C LEU A 519 -10.68 -0.77 -11.29
N ARG A 520 -10.62 -2.06 -10.95
CA ARG A 520 -11.46 -2.66 -9.89
C ARG A 520 -11.15 -2.03 -8.52
N ALA A 521 -9.87 -1.81 -8.22
CA ALA A 521 -9.46 -1.19 -6.95
C ALA A 521 -9.97 0.26 -6.84
N VAL A 522 -9.71 1.08 -7.87
CA VAL A 522 -10.14 2.48 -7.94
C VAL A 522 -11.67 2.58 -7.94
N GLY A 523 -12.33 1.73 -8.72
CA GLY A 523 -13.80 1.68 -8.78
C GLY A 523 -14.41 1.28 -7.43
N PHE A 524 -13.85 0.29 -6.76
CA PHE A 524 -14.28 -0.16 -5.43
C PHE A 524 -14.13 0.98 -4.41
N GLN A 525 -12.97 1.64 -4.39
CA GLN A 525 -12.71 2.76 -3.47
C GLN A 525 -13.70 3.92 -3.69
N THR A 526 -13.94 4.28 -4.95
CA THR A 526 -14.89 5.34 -5.31
C THR A 526 -16.33 4.96 -4.94
N LEU A 527 -16.71 3.70 -5.19
CA LEU A 527 -18.04 3.18 -4.83
C LEU A 527 -18.27 3.24 -3.31
N VAL A 528 -17.28 2.79 -2.52
CA VAL A 528 -17.34 2.83 -1.04
C VAL A 528 -17.46 4.28 -0.55
N ALA A 529 -16.66 5.19 -1.12
CA ALA A 529 -16.70 6.62 -0.78
C ALA A 529 -18.06 7.23 -1.08
N TYR A 530 -18.59 6.96 -2.26
CA TYR A 530 -19.90 7.43 -2.69
C TYR A 530 -21.02 6.91 -1.78
N SER A 531 -21.01 5.61 -1.51
CA SER A 531 -22.01 4.96 -0.65
C SER A 531 -22.00 5.52 0.77
N MET A 532 -20.81 5.69 1.38
CA MET A 532 -20.70 6.22 2.74
C MET A 532 -21.10 7.68 2.84
N SER A 533 -20.64 8.50 1.90
CA SER A 533 -21.00 9.93 1.81
C SER A 533 -22.51 10.09 1.61
N PHE A 534 -23.11 9.29 0.71
CA PHE A 534 -24.56 9.25 0.43
C PHE A 534 -25.36 8.87 1.68
N ILE A 535 -24.96 7.80 2.36
CA ILE A 535 -25.61 7.34 3.61
C ILE A 535 -25.56 8.46 4.66
N ILE A 536 -24.38 9.05 4.90
CA ILE A 536 -24.19 10.10 5.91
C ILE A 536 -25.06 11.32 5.60
N TYR A 537 -25.06 11.79 4.36
CA TYR A 537 -25.82 12.97 3.96
C TYR A 537 -27.33 12.71 4.04
N GLN A 538 -27.82 11.63 3.44
CA GLN A 538 -29.27 11.37 3.34
C GLN A 538 -29.88 11.00 4.70
N LEU A 539 -29.18 10.20 5.52
CA LEU A 539 -29.68 9.90 6.86
C LEU A 539 -29.53 11.11 7.79
N GLY A 540 -28.46 11.89 7.65
CA GLY A 540 -28.29 13.13 8.41
C GLY A 540 -29.38 14.15 8.09
N SER A 541 -29.75 14.31 6.81
CA SER A 541 -30.83 15.20 6.39
C SER A 541 -32.19 14.74 6.90
N LEU A 542 -32.44 13.42 6.94
CA LEU A 542 -33.66 12.85 7.50
C LEU A 542 -33.84 13.22 8.99
N PHE A 543 -32.73 13.15 9.76
CA PHE A 543 -32.76 13.50 11.18
C PHE A 543 -32.92 15.03 11.40
N SER A 544 -32.40 15.85 10.46
CA SER A 544 -32.43 17.31 10.58
C SER A 544 -33.73 17.92 10.07
N SER A 545 -34.25 17.48 8.93
CA SER A 545 -35.39 18.10 8.26
C SER A 545 -36.71 17.32 8.39
N GLN A 546 -36.67 16.08 8.84
CA GLN A 546 -37.80 15.15 8.98
C GLN A 546 -38.58 14.89 7.69
N ASN A 547 -38.07 15.31 6.54
CA ASN A 547 -38.71 15.07 5.24
C ASN A 547 -38.18 13.75 4.64
N PHE A 548 -39.08 12.81 4.43
CA PHE A 548 -38.78 11.54 3.77
C PHE A 548 -38.73 11.77 2.27
N ASP A 549 -37.53 11.69 1.70
CA ASP A 549 -37.33 11.78 0.26
C ASP A 549 -36.97 10.41 -0.33
N VAL A 550 -37.12 10.24 -1.64
CA VAL A 550 -36.76 9.04 -2.39
C VAL A 550 -35.28 8.65 -2.15
N PHE A 551 -34.41 9.64 -2.06
CA PHE A 551 -32.98 9.43 -1.79
C PHE A 551 -32.72 8.88 -0.38
N SER A 552 -33.52 9.28 0.62
CA SER A 552 -33.42 8.76 2.00
C SER A 552 -33.79 7.27 2.04
N LEU A 553 -34.83 6.87 1.31
CA LEU A 553 -35.20 5.44 1.17
C LEU A 553 -34.05 4.65 0.50
N LEU A 554 -33.48 5.22 -0.55
CA LEU A 554 -32.37 4.59 -1.28
C LEU A 554 -31.13 4.44 -0.39
N ALA A 555 -30.86 5.42 0.49
CA ALA A 555 -29.76 5.36 1.46
C ALA A 555 -29.97 4.22 2.47
N LEU A 556 -31.22 4.00 2.94
CA LEU A 556 -31.54 2.88 3.83
C LEU A 556 -31.35 1.53 3.12
N ILE A 557 -31.69 1.45 1.83
CA ILE A 557 -31.45 0.24 1.03
C ILE A 557 -29.95 -0.04 0.90
N VAL A 558 -29.15 0.99 0.57
CA VAL A 558 -27.69 0.87 0.43
C VAL A 558 -27.07 0.43 1.76
N LEU A 559 -27.52 1.02 2.88
CA LEU A 559 -27.08 0.64 4.23
C LEU A 559 -27.45 -0.82 4.53
N SER A 560 -28.70 -1.23 4.24
CA SER A 560 -29.19 -2.60 4.47
C SER A 560 -28.39 -3.62 3.65
N VAL A 561 -28.10 -3.31 2.39
CA VAL A 561 -27.25 -4.14 1.51
C VAL A 561 -25.84 -4.23 2.06
N GLY A 562 -25.25 -3.13 2.53
CA GLY A 562 -23.93 -3.13 3.18
C GLY A 562 -23.91 -4.04 4.40
N LEU A 563 -24.90 -3.90 5.29
CA LEU A 563 -25.05 -4.75 6.48
C LEU A 563 -25.25 -6.23 6.11
N TYR A 564 -26.05 -6.51 5.10
CA TYR A 564 -26.23 -7.87 4.59
C TYR A 564 -24.90 -8.50 4.18
N PHE A 565 -24.05 -7.77 3.42
CA PHE A 565 -22.73 -8.29 3.02
C PHE A 565 -21.80 -8.48 4.22
N ILE A 566 -21.92 -7.66 5.26
CA ILE A 566 -21.12 -7.80 6.50
C ILE A 566 -21.56 -9.06 7.28
N PHE A 567 -22.88 -9.30 7.42
CA PHE A 567 -23.40 -10.39 8.26
C PHE A 567 -23.60 -11.71 7.48
N ARG A 568 -23.59 -11.70 6.15
CA ARG A 568 -23.68 -12.89 5.32
C ARG A 568 -22.56 -13.86 5.67
N LYS A 569 -22.92 -15.14 5.94
CA LYS A 569 -21.93 -16.20 6.15
C LYS A 569 -21.13 -16.41 4.87
N GLY A 570 -19.81 -16.25 4.92
CA GLY A 570 -18.91 -16.55 3.82
C GLY A 570 -18.88 -18.07 3.57
N LYS A 571 -18.88 -18.47 2.33
CA LYS A 571 -18.64 -19.88 1.98
C LYS A 571 -17.14 -20.15 2.23
N GLY A 572 -16.82 -20.78 3.37
CA GLY A 572 -15.47 -21.18 3.72
C GLY A 572 -14.95 -20.75 5.09
N LEU A 573 -15.78 -20.06 5.90
CA LEU A 573 -15.39 -19.71 7.27
C LEU A 573 -16.03 -20.68 8.27
N THR A 574 -15.47 -21.86 8.38
CA THR A 574 -15.71 -22.72 9.55
C THR A 574 -14.66 -22.34 10.61
N TYR A 575 -14.94 -21.27 11.38
CA TYR A 575 -14.22 -21.07 12.63
C TYR A 575 -14.83 -22.03 13.65
N GLU A 576 -14.16 -23.13 13.92
CA GLU A 576 -14.37 -23.86 15.15
C GLU A 576 -13.68 -23.03 16.25
N LEU A 577 -14.52 -22.40 17.08
CA LEU A 577 -14.09 -21.78 18.32
C LEU A 577 -13.74 -22.92 19.30
N SER A 578 -12.49 -23.34 19.35
CA SER A 578 -11.94 -24.12 20.47
C SER A 578 -11.00 -23.28 21.27
#